data_ae450a7d23113ab6c77bbbdb2edbc289
#
_entry.id   ae450a7d23113ab6c77bbbdb2edbc289
#
_cell.length_a   1.000
_cell.length_b   1.000
_cell.length_c   1.000
_cell.angle_alpha   90.00
_cell.angle_beta   90.00
_cell.angle_gamma   90.00
#
_symmetry.space_group_name_H-M   'P 1'
#
loop_
_entity.id
_entity.type
_entity.pdbx_description
1 polymer ?
#
loop_
_entity_poly.entity_id
_entity_poly.type
_entity_poly.pdbx_seq_one_letter_code
_entity_poly.pdbx_strand_id
1 'polypeptide(L)'
;MTKQYRFAHTDSVYTHQPDDPRAVVLQTDGLQPDERGIYDVTERLQVLLDSVKQQDRRGIVLIPEGVYSVSQTIYLPRAVRMIGFGKKRPKFVLKKDTSGFQEAPQDDKGEAVYMFWFTGNTPRVEGYIQDANAGTFYSAVSNIDFQIEEGNPAAVVMRAHFAQHGFVSHCVFDVGQGKAGIFDVGNEMENLVFLGGEYGIYTCLLYTSDAAD
;
A
#
# COMPACT_ATOMS: atom_id res chain seq x y z
N MET A 1 15.82 22.15 -23.64
CA MET A 1 15.68 22.38 -22.18
C MET A 1 14.46 21.58 -21.73
N THR A 2 14.69 20.42 -21.14
CA THR A 2 13.60 19.59 -20.57
C THR A 2 13.09 20.30 -19.31
N LYS A 3 11.86 20.75 -19.32
CA LYS A 3 11.23 21.30 -18.09
C LYS A 3 11.18 20.17 -17.07
N GLN A 4 11.97 20.24 -16.04
CA GLN A 4 11.89 19.35 -14.89
C GLN A 4 10.66 19.78 -14.10
N TYR A 5 9.56 19.04 -14.23
CA TYR A 5 8.37 19.25 -13.41
C TYR A 5 8.70 18.80 -11.98
N ARG A 6 8.85 19.75 -11.08
CA ARG A 6 8.93 19.48 -9.66
C ARG A 6 7.51 19.40 -9.13
N PHE A 7 7.04 18.21 -8.83
CA PHE A 7 5.74 18.02 -8.19
C PHE A 7 5.81 18.55 -6.75
N ALA A 8 4.91 19.43 -6.39
CA ALA A 8 4.96 20.20 -5.13
C ALA A 8 4.72 19.35 -3.87
N HIS A 9 4.46 18.04 -3.98
CA HIS A 9 4.02 17.19 -2.85
C HIS A 9 4.74 15.84 -2.78
N THR A 10 6.03 15.80 -3.19
CA THR A 10 6.84 14.58 -3.10
C THR A 10 7.73 14.51 -1.85
N ASP A 11 7.76 15.56 -1.06
CA ASP A 11 8.59 15.60 0.15
C ASP A 11 7.92 14.80 1.29
N SER A 12 8.74 14.25 2.17
CA SER A 12 8.25 13.58 3.37
C SER A 12 7.57 14.57 4.31
N VAL A 13 6.38 14.23 4.78
CA VAL A 13 5.62 15.05 5.74
C VAL A 13 5.91 14.66 7.19
N TYR A 14 6.46 13.47 7.43
CA TYR A 14 6.90 13.00 8.74
C TYR A 14 8.42 12.81 8.72
N THR A 15 9.18 13.89 8.90
CA THR A 15 10.65 13.87 8.85
C THR A 15 11.31 13.17 10.04
N HIS A 16 10.55 12.92 11.10
CA HIS A 16 10.97 12.22 12.30
C HIS A 16 9.94 11.13 12.64
N GLN A 17 10.39 10.13 13.40
CA GLN A 17 9.48 9.09 13.87
C GLN A 17 8.35 9.71 14.71
N PRO A 18 7.08 9.47 14.34
CA PRO A 18 5.95 9.86 15.16
C PRO A 18 6.01 9.21 16.55
N ASP A 19 5.73 9.99 17.58
CA ASP A 19 5.67 9.50 18.96
C ASP A 19 4.24 9.01 19.29
N ASP A 20 4.02 7.72 19.08
CA ASP A 20 2.77 7.05 19.51
C ASP A 20 3.15 5.73 20.19
N PRO A 21 2.82 5.56 21.49
CA PRO A 21 3.19 4.37 22.25
C PRO A 21 2.54 3.06 21.74
N ARG A 22 1.52 3.18 20.88
CA ARG A 22 0.83 2.03 20.25
C ARG A 22 1.46 1.65 18.92
N ALA A 23 2.37 2.47 18.40
CA ALA A 23 3.00 2.22 17.13
C ALA A 23 4.13 1.19 17.26
N VAL A 24 4.25 0.34 16.26
CA VAL A 24 5.39 -0.56 16.08
C VAL A 24 6.16 -0.15 14.83
N VAL A 25 7.49 -0.34 14.86
CA VAL A 25 8.38 0.08 13.77
C VAL A 25 8.84 -1.13 13.00
N LEU A 26 8.77 -1.07 11.66
CA LEU A 26 9.36 -2.10 10.80
C LEU A 26 10.88 -2.13 11.02
N GLN A 27 11.41 -3.29 11.35
CA GLN A 27 12.84 -3.53 11.54
C GLN A 27 13.35 -4.45 10.43
N THR A 28 14.60 -4.23 10.01
CA THR A 28 15.26 -5.08 9.00
C THR A 28 16.36 -5.97 9.57
N ASP A 29 16.54 -5.94 10.89
CA ASP A 29 17.56 -6.74 11.59
C ASP A 29 17.40 -8.22 11.26
N GLY A 30 18.53 -8.86 10.88
CA GLY A 30 18.56 -10.27 10.50
C GLY A 30 18.08 -10.57 9.07
N LEU A 31 17.55 -9.58 8.33
CA LEU A 31 17.30 -9.73 6.90
C LEU A 31 18.58 -9.47 6.09
N GLN A 32 18.70 -10.15 4.95
CA GLN A 32 19.78 -9.89 4.01
C GLN A 32 19.24 -9.03 2.85
N PRO A 33 19.89 -7.91 2.52
CA PRO A 33 19.50 -7.13 1.35
C PRO A 33 19.98 -7.81 0.07
N ASP A 34 19.35 -7.48 -1.04
CA ASP A 34 19.87 -7.84 -2.36
C ASP A 34 21.11 -6.99 -2.74
N GLU A 35 21.64 -7.20 -3.94
CA GLU A 35 22.81 -6.47 -4.47
C GLU A 35 22.59 -4.95 -4.57
N ARG A 36 21.34 -4.49 -4.60
CA ARG A 36 20.94 -3.07 -4.61
C ARG A 36 20.74 -2.50 -3.20
N GLY A 37 20.92 -3.31 -2.15
CA GLY A 37 20.68 -2.93 -0.77
C GLY A 37 19.18 -2.95 -0.39
N ILE A 38 18.32 -3.63 -1.18
CA ILE A 38 16.88 -3.70 -0.97
C ILE A 38 16.53 -4.94 -0.17
N TYR A 39 15.84 -4.77 0.95
CA TYR A 39 15.35 -5.86 1.80
C TYR A 39 13.98 -6.33 1.33
N ASP A 40 13.81 -7.65 1.12
CA ASP A 40 12.47 -8.23 1.03
C ASP A 40 11.88 -8.32 2.44
N VAL A 41 10.83 -7.54 2.65
CA VAL A 41 10.17 -7.44 3.95
C VAL A 41 8.79 -8.10 3.96
N THR A 42 8.43 -8.82 2.91
CA THR A 42 7.09 -9.41 2.72
C THR A 42 6.58 -10.09 3.98
N GLU A 43 7.29 -11.11 4.44
CA GLU A 43 6.85 -11.89 5.60
C GLU A 43 6.89 -11.08 6.89
N ARG A 44 7.96 -10.30 7.08
CA ARG A 44 8.13 -9.48 8.29
C ARG A 44 7.06 -8.41 8.41
N LEU A 45 6.78 -7.71 7.32
CA LEU A 45 5.75 -6.68 7.30
C LEU A 45 4.36 -7.28 7.57
N GLN A 46 4.05 -8.42 6.95
CA GLN A 46 2.76 -9.05 7.15
C GLN A 46 2.56 -9.53 8.60
N VAL A 47 3.57 -10.18 9.18
CA VAL A 47 3.53 -10.59 10.60
C VAL A 47 3.33 -9.37 11.51
N LEU A 48 3.99 -8.25 11.20
CA LEU A 48 3.86 -7.03 11.98
C LEU A 48 2.43 -6.45 11.88
N LEU A 49 1.88 -6.36 10.68
CA LEU A 49 0.50 -5.88 10.45
C LEU A 49 -0.54 -6.75 11.16
N ASP A 50 -0.37 -8.08 11.10
CA ASP A 50 -1.26 -9.02 11.77
C ASP A 50 -1.17 -8.89 13.31
N SER A 51 0.05 -8.69 13.85
CA SER A 51 0.28 -8.58 15.30
C SER A 51 -0.36 -7.32 15.90
N VAL A 52 -0.20 -6.16 15.26
CA VAL A 52 -0.77 -4.90 15.77
C VAL A 52 -2.29 -4.89 15.70
N LYS A 53 -2.86 -5.63 14.76
CA LYS A 53 -4.30 -5.83 14.67
C LYS A 53 -4.86 -6.62 15.84
N GLN A 54 -4.13 -7.61 16.33
CA GLN A 54 -4.54 -8.45 17.46
C GLN A 54 -4.43 -7.72 18.80
N GLN A 55 -3.40 -6.88 18.97
CA GLN A 55 -3.09 -6.24 20.24
C GLN A 55 -4.02 -5.08 20.59
N ASP A 56 -4.36 -4.24 19.62
CA ASP A 56 -5.15 -3.05 19.91
C ASP A 56 -5.94 -2.61 18.67
N ARG A 57 -7.10 -3.04 18.47
CA ARG A 57 -8.04 -2.82 17.34
C ARG A 57 -7.72 -1.67 16.36
N ARG A 58 -6.74 -0.80 16.64
CA ARG A 58 -6.26 0.34 15.85
C ARG A 58 -4.74 0.40 15.87
N GLY A 59 -4.09 -0.56 15.22
CA GLY A 59 -2.64 -0.64 15.14
C GLY A 59 -2.03 0.41 14.22
N ILE A 60 -0.81 0.84 14.55
CA ILE A 60 0.00 1.72 13.71
C ILE A 60 1.33 1.03 13.45
N VAL A 61 1.67 0.88 12.19
CA VAL A 61 2.97 0.39 11.73
C VAL A 61 3.73 1.55 11.12
N LEU A 62 4.86 1.90 11.72
CA LEU A 62 5.76 2.93 11.23
C LEU A 62 6.81 2.32 10.32
N ILE A 63 6.98 2.91 9.14
CA ILE A 63 7.94 2.48 8.13
C ILE A 63 9.06 3.50 8.06
N PRO A 64 10.30 3.15 8.48
CA PRO A 64 11.45 4.05 8.38
C PRO A 64 11.82 4.37 6.93
N GLU A 65 12.52 5.49 6.72
CA GLU A 65 13.17 5.78 5.45
C GLU A 65 14.00 4.60 4.98
N GLY A 66 13.80 4.18 3.72
CA GLY A 66 14.48 3.05 3.12
C GLY A 66 13.82 2.60 1.83
N VAL A 67 14.45 1.63 1.16
CA VAL A 67 13.87 0.95 0.00
C VAL A 67 13.67 -0.52 0.36
N TYR A 68 12.44 -0.96 0.25
CA TYR A 68 12.00 -2.30 0.61
C TYR A 68 11.37 -2.98 -0.59
N SER A 69 11.43 -4.29 -0.69
CA SER A 69 10.63 -5.02 -1.67
C SER A 69 9.56 -5.86 -1.00
N VAL A 70 8.52 -6.12 -1.77
CA VAL A 70 7.51 -7.14 -1.48
C VAL A 70 7.46 -8.10 -2.65
N SER A 71 7.31 -9.39 -2.37
CA SER A 71 7.28 -10.48 -3.35
C SER A 71 5.93 -11.22 -3.37
N GLN A 72 5.02 -10.83 -2.51
CA GLN A 72 3.64 -11.32 -2.44
C GLN A 72 2.71 -10.20 -2.01
N THR A 73 1.39 -10.41 -2.16
CA THR A 73 0.38 -9.48 -1.67
C THR A 73 0.51 -9.29 -0.15
N ILE A 74 0.55 -8.03 0.26
CA ILE A 74 0.50 -7.61 1.67
C ILE A 74 -0.95 -7.24 2.00
N TYR A 75 -1.53 -7.91 2.98
CA TYR A 75 -2.87 -7.61 3.46
C TYR A 75 -2.83 -6.57 4.58
N LEU A 76 -3.56 -5.47 4.41
CA LEU A 76 -3.75 -4.45 5.43
C LEU A 76 -5.08 -4.68 6.14
N PRO A 77 -5.09 -5.25 7.34
CA PRO A 77 -6.31 -5.53 8.09
C PRO A 77 -7.05 -4.26 8.47
N ARG A 78 -8.37 -4.39 8.69
CA ARG A 78 -9.21 -3.28 9.15
C ARG A 78 -8.62 -2.58 10.39
N ALA A 79 -8.63 -1.25 10.38
CA ALA A 79 -8.14 -0.37 11.44
C ALA A 79 -6.63 -0.43 11.68
N VAL A 80 -5.85 -0.90 10.71
CA VAL A 80 -4.39 -0.80 10.72
C VAL A 80 -3.94 0.34 9.81
N ARG A 81 -2.96 1.10 10.27
CA ARG A 81 -2.38 2.24 9.55
C ARG A 81 -0.90 2.02 9.33
N MET A 82 -0.46 2.24 8.11
CA MET A 82 0.94 2.17 7.70
C MET A 82 1.43 3.58 7.38
N ILE A 83 2.38 4.10 8.17
CA ILE A 83 2.85 5.49 8.09
C ILE A 83 4.36 5.50 7.87
N GLY A 84 4.78 6.09 6.76
CA GLY A 84 6.19 6.30 6.46
C GLY A 84 6.76 7.48 7.23
N PHE A 85 8.05 7.41 7.60
CA PHE A 85 8.77 8.52 8.20
C PHE A 85 10.25 8.53 7.80
N GLY A 86 10.87 9.70 7.89
CA GLY A 86 12.26 9.95 7.53
C GLY A 86 12.42 11.21 6.70
N LYS A 87 13.63 11.59 6.37
CA LYS A 87 13.93 12.73 5.50
C LYS A 87 13.36 12.54 4.10
N LYS A 88 13.38 11.27 3.62
CA LYS A 88 12.71 10.82 2.40
C LYS A 88 11.61 9.84 2.78
N ARG A 89 10.60 9.74 1.94
CA ARG A 89 9.58 8.70 2.10
C ARG A 89 10.20 7.33 1.91
N PRO A 90 9.85 6.32 2.74
CA PRO A 90 10.15 4.94 2.42
C PRO A 90 9.50 4.55 1.10
N LYS A 91 10.13 3.61 0.39
CA LYS A 91 9.64 3.13 -0.90
C LYS A 91 9.50 1.62 -0.87
N PHE A 92 8.34 1.11 -1.30
CA PHE A 92 8.14 -0.30 -1.59
C PHE A 92 8.25 -0.57 -3.08
N VAL A 93 9.03 -1.59 -3.44
CA VAL A 93 9.30 -1.98 -4.82
C VAL A 93 8.79 -3.40 -5.06
N LEU A 94 7.97 -3.57 -6.08
CA LEU A 94 7.73 -4.86 -6.71
C LEU A 94 8.85 -5.05 -7.73
N LYS A 95 9.78 -5.98 -7.46
CA LYS A 95 10.95 -6.19 -8.31
C LYS A 95 10.55 -6.72 -9.68
N LYS A 96 11.48 -6.57 -10.63
CA LYS A 96 11.33 -7.09 -11.98
C LYS A 96 10.95 -8.58 -11.96
N ASP A 97 9.98 -8.95 -12.81
CA ASP A 97 9.52 -10.33 -13.00
C ASP A 97 9.15 -11.05 -11.68
N THR A 98 8.56 -10.34 -10.70
CA THR A 98 8.13 -10.96 -9.44
C THR A 98 7.05 -12.00 -9.70
N SER A 99 7.32 -13.25 -9.35
CA SER A 99 6.42 -14.38 -9.58
C SER A 99 5.01 -14.12 -9.04
N GLY A 100 3.98 -14.42 -9.84
CA GLY A 100 2.58 -14.24 -9.49
C GLY A 100 1.98 -12.89 -9.88
N PHE A 101 2.78 -11.96 -10.46
CA PHE A 101 2.30 -10.65 -10.91
C PHE A 101 2.24 -10.49 -12.43
N GLN A 102 2.40 -11.60 -13.19
CA GLN A 102 2.38 -11.61 -14.64
C GLN A 102 0.97 -11.71 -15.20
N GLU A 103 0.10 -12.49 -14.56
CA GLU A 103 -1.26 -12.75 -14.99
C GLU A 103 -2.24 -12.55 -13.84
N ALA A 104 -3.39 -11.96 -14.13
CA ALA A 104 -4.45 -11.82 -13.13
C ALA A 104 -5.09 -13.20 -12.84
N PRO A 105 -5.43 -13.51 -11.57
CA PRO A 105 -6.12 -14.73 -11.24
C PRO A 105 -7.49 -14.76 -11.93
N GLN A 106 -7.94 -15.96 -12.35
CA GLN A 106 -9.26 -16.15 -12.95
C GLN A 106 -10.30 -16.47 -11.86
N ASP A 107 -10.53 -15.53 -10.98
CA ASP A 107 -11.59 -15.60 -9.98
C ASP A 107 -12.57 -14.43 -10.16
N ASP A 108 -13.58 -14.35 -9.32
CA ASP A 108 -14.63 -13.31 -9.37
C ASP A 108 -14.06 -11.87 -9.29
N LYS A 109 -12.79 -11.72 -8.95
CA LYS A 109 -12.06 -10.45 -8.82
C LYS A 109 -10.85 -10.39 -9.75
N GLY A 110 -10.75 -11.29 -10.71
CA GLY A 110 -9.63 -11.65 -11.57
C GLY A 110 -9.11 -10.59 -12.52
N GLU A 111 -9.15 -9.32 -12.13
CA GLU A 111 -8.68 -8.25 -12.99
C GLU A 111 -7.23 -7.81 -12.72
N ALA A 112 -6.67 -8.19 -11.56
CA ALA A 112 -5.34 -7.75 -11.15
C ALA A 112 -4.75 -8.57 -10.00
N VAL A 113 -3.44 -8.39 -9.76
CA VAL A 113 -2.75 -8.84 -8.55
C VAL A 113 -2.26 -7.62 -7.78
N TYR A 114 -2.56 -7.56 -6.50
CA TYR A 114 -2.29 -6.38 -5.68
C TYR A 114 -1.00 -6.54 -4.88
N MET A 115 -0.14 -5.50 -4.88
CA MET A 115 0.98 -5.44 -3.93
C MET A 115 0.47 -5.27 -2.50
N PHE A 116 -0.53 -4.38 -2.31
CA PHE A 116 -1.17 -4.11 -1.03
C PHE A 116 -2.69 -4.21 -1.17
N TRP A 117 -3.32 -4.93 -0.25
CA TRP A 117 -4.75 -5.17 -0.29
C TRP A 117 -5.38 -4.85 1.06
N PHE A 118 -6.21 -3.80 1.13
CA PHE A 118 -6.99 -3.49 2.31
C PHE A 118 -8.10 -4.54 2.51
N THR A 119 -8.14 -5.14 3.68
CA THR A 119 -9.06 -6.24 3.99
C THR A 119 -9.96 -5.92 5.18
N GLY A 120 -11.17 -6.47 5.17
CA GLY A 120 -12.12 -6.37 6.27
C GLY A 120 -11.76 -7.24 7.46
N ASN A 121 -10.90 -8.24 7.25
CA ASN A 121 -10.46 -9.23 8.22
C ASN A 121 -8.92 -9.31 8.31
N THR A 122 -8.40 -10.32 8.98
CA THR A 122 -6.97 -10.64 9.05
C THR A 122 -6.73 -11.98 8.31
N PRO A 123 -6.52 -11.97 6.99
CA PRO A 123 -6.60 -13.16 6.14
C PRO A 123 -5.72 -14.31 6.58
N ARG A 124 -4.47 -14.03 7.01
CA ARG A 124 -3.53 -15.07 7.44
C ARG A 124 -3.90 -15.74 8.76
N VAL A 125 -4.67 -15.05 9.59
CA VAL A 125 -5.15 -15.58 10.88
C VAL A 125 -6.46 -16.32 10.69
N GLU A 126 -7.36 -15.79 9.87
CA GLU A 126 -8.71 -16.29 9.68
C GLU A 126 -8.83 -17.31 8.53
N GLY A 127 -7.81 -17.40 7.66
CA GLY A 127 -7.73 -18.42 6.60
C GLY A 127 -8.55 -18.09 5.33
N TYR A 128 -9.12 -16.90 5.22
CA TYR A 128 -9.82 -16.43 4.02
C TYR A 128 -9.62 -14.93 3.83
N ILE A 129 -9.80 -14.44 2.60
CA ILE A 129 -9.71 -13.00 2.29
C ILE A 129 -11.12 -12.43 2.25
N GLN A 130 -11.37 -11.46 3.14
CA GLN A 130 -12.53 -10.58 3.05
C GLN A 130 -12.07 -9.23 2.53
N ASP A 131 -12.53 -8.86 1.34
CA ASP A 131 -12.23 -7.53 0.81
C ASP A 131 -12.70 -6.42 1.76
N ALA A 132 -11.97 -5.32 1.77
CA ALA A 132 -12.41 -4.13 2.48
C ALA A 132 -13.76 -3.65 1.90
N ASN A 133 -14.58 -3.02 2.73
CA ASN A 133 -15.91 -2.58 2.37
C ASN A 133 -16.36 -1.40 3.25
N ALA A 134 -17.62 -1.00 3.15
CA ALA A 134 -18.23 0.08 3.93
C ALA A 134 -18.13 -0.08 5.46
N GLY A 135 -17.71 -1.24 5.97
CA GLY A 135 -17.43 -1.51 7.39
C GLY A 135 -15.93 -1.45 7.75
N THR A 136 -15.05 -1.19 6.79
CA THR A 136 -13.60 -1.17 6.99
C THR A 136 -13.12 0.24 7.33
N PHE A 137 -13.26 0.63 8.60
CA PHE A 137 -12.91 1.95 9.12
C PHE A 137 -11.46 2.04 9.59
N TYR A 138 -10.89 3.26 9.57
CA TYR A 138 -9.61 3.64 10.19
C TYR A 138 -8.36 3.00 9.57
N SER A 139 -8.47 2.38 8.42
CA SER A 139 -7.31 1.85 7.68
C SER A 139 -6.64 2.95 6.88
N ALA A 140 -5.30 2.99 6.86
CA ALA A 140 -4.62 4.04 6.12
C ALA A 140 -3.22 3.65 5.63
N VAL A 141 -2.79 4.31 4.56
CA VAL A 141 -1.39 4.38 4.12
C VAL A 141 -1.03 5.84 3.89
N SER A 142 0.08 6.29 4.46
CA SER A 142 0.52 7.67 4.31
C SER A 142 2.03 7.81 4.26
N ASN A 143 2.50 8.77 3.45
CA ASN A 143 3.90 9.16 3.36
C ASN A 143 4.82 7.99 2.95
N ILE A 144 4.37 7.18 1.98
CA ILE A 144 5.06 6.00 1.44
C ILE A 144 4.98 6.04 -0.08
N ASP A 145 6.09 5.79 -0.76
CA ASP A 145 6.13 5.68 -2.21
C ASP A 145 6.14 4.22 -2.65
N PHE A 146 5.65 3.96 -3.87
CA PHE A 146 5.53 2.62 -4.43
C PHE A 146 6.09 2.58 -5.84
N GLN A 147 6.69 1.46 -6.22
CA GLN A 147 7.22 1.25 -7.56
C GLN A 147 6.95 -0.18 -8.05
N ILE A 148 6.49 -0.30 -9.29
CA ILE A 148 6.40 -1.57 -10.02
C ILE A 148 7.49 -1.57 -11.06
N GLU A 149 8.45 -2.51 -10.96
CA GLU A 149 9.45 -2.72 -12.01
C GLU A 149 8.88 -3.58 -13.16
N GLU A 150 9.60 -3.64 -14.29
CA GLU A 150 9.22 -4.36 -15.49
C GLU A 150 8.79 -5.81 -15.25
N GLY A 151 7.99 -6.38 -16.16
CA GLY A 151 7.61 -7.80 -16.15
C GLY A 151 6.49 -8.15 -15.16
N ASN A 152 5.76 -7.15 -14.67
CA ASN A 152 4.62 -7.32 -13.75
C ASN A 152 3.34 -6.65 -14.29
N PRO A 153 2.87 -7.03 -15.52
CA PRO A 153 1.77 -6.31 -16.19
C PRO A 153 0.42 -6.42 -15.50
N ALA A 154 0.18 -7.46 -14.69
CA ALA A 154 -1.05 -7.61 -13.91
C ALA A 154 -1.02 -6.91 -12.56
N ALA A 155 0.13 -6.30 -12.21
CA ALA A 155 0.32 -5.70 -10.89
C ALA A 155 -0.46 -4.38 -10.75
N VAL A 156 -1.15 -4.25 -9.64
CA VAL A 156 -1.72 -3.01 -9.11
C VAL A 156 -1.05 -2.74 -7.77
N VAL A 157 -0.68 -1.49 -7.52
CA VAL A 157 -0.02 -1.20 -6.24
C VAL A 157 -0.98 -1.44 -5.08
N MET A 158 -2.24 -0.97 -5.17
CA MET A 158 -3.11 -1.01 -4.01
C MET A 158 -4.58 -1.27 -4.38
N ARG A 159 -5.23 -2.20 -3.66
CA ARG A 159 -6.68 -2.31 -3.62
C ARG A 159 -7.18 -1.62 -2.35
N ALA A 160 -7.98 -0.55 -2.49
CA ALA A 160 -8.23 0.41 -1.42
C ALA A 160 -9.71 0.69 -1.16
N HIS A 161 -10.55 -0.35 -1.13
CA HIS A 161 -11.99 -0.24 -0.90
C HIS A 161 -12.32 -0.15 0.61
N PHE A 162 -11.87 0.87 1.30
CA PHE A 162 -12.14 1.10 2.73
C PHE A 162 -13.18 2.22 2.95
N ALA A 163 -13.74 2.27 4.16
CA ALA A 163 -14.77 3.21 4.59
C ALA A 163 -14.18 4.48 5.24
N GLN A 164 -15.03 5.22 5.97
CA GLN A 164 -14.71 6.50 6.59
C GLN A 164 -13.55 6.40 7.59
N HIS A 165 -12.86 7.52 7.78
CA HIS A 165 -11.66 7.63 8.60
C HIS A 165 -10.49 6.77 8.09
N GLY A 166 -10.61 6.21 6.90
CA GLY A 166 -9.54 5.61 6.14
C GLY A 166 -9.01 6.59 5.10
N PHE A 167 -7.71 6.52 4.80
CA PHE A 167 -7.11 7.41 3.81
C PHE A 167 -5.86 6.80 3.16
N VAL A 168 -5.58 7.26 1.95
CA VAL A 168 -4.27 7.13 1.30
C VAL A 168 -3.78 8.53 0.99
N SER A 169 -2.60 8.90 1.51
CA SER A 169 -2.13 10.26 1.36
C SER A 169 -0.61 10.37 1.23
N HIS A 170 -0.16 11.42 0.52
CA HIS A 170 1.27 11.74 0.38
C HIS A 170 2.08 10.56 -0.18
N CYS A 171 1.63 9.98 -1.29
CA CYS A 171 2.24 8.82 -1.93
C CYS A 171 2.56 9.12 -3.41
N VAL A 172 3.68 8.55 -3.89
CA VAL A 172 3.97 8.43 -5.31
C VAL A 172 3.77 6.98 -5.72
N PHE A 173 3.03 6.76 -6.79
CA PHE A 173 2.80 5.48 -7.42
C PHE A 173 3.52 5.45 -8.77
N ASP A 174 4.75 4.94 -8.79
CA ASP A 174 5.49 4.69 -10.03
C ASP A 174 5.10 3.31 -10.56
N VAL A 175 4.04 3.29 -11.35
CA VAL A 175 3.41 2.05 -11.84
C VAL A 175 4.16 1.44 -13.02
N GLY A 176 4.97 2.25 -13.72
CA GLY A 176 5.75 1.77 -14.86
C GLY A 176 4.88 1.11 -15.93
N GLN A 177 5.06 -0.20 -16.14
CA GLN A 177 4.28 -1.03 -17.07
C GLN A 177 3.21 -1.89 -16.36
N GLY A 178 2.99 -1.69 -15.07
CA GLY A 178 1.93 -2.34 -14.31
C GLY A 178 0.54 -1.83 -14.71
N LYS A 179 -0.50 -2.42 -14.15
CA LYS A 179 -1.88 -2.15 -14.54
C LYS A 179 -2.39 -0.82 -13.96
N ALA A 180 -2.29 -0.62 -12.66
CA ALA A 180 -2.79 0.59 -12.03
C ALA A 180 -2.08 0.94 -10.72
N GLY A 181 -2.20 2.20 -10.31
CA GLY A 181 -1.78 2.62 -8.98
C GLY A 181 -2.77 2.15 -7.91
N ILE A 182 -4.04 2.51 -8.03
CA ILE A 182 -5.10 2.14 -7.09
C ILE A 182 -6.27 1.50 -7.82
N PHE A 183 -6.78 0.43 -7.21
CA PHE A 183 -7.97 -0.29 -7.66
C PHE A 183 -9.04 -0.20 -6.57
N ASP A 184 -10.26 0.21 -6.94
CA ASP A 184 -11.36 0.54 -6.03
C ASP A 184 -10.99 1.58 -4.95
N VAL A 185 -11.56 2.76 -5.08
CA VAL A 185 -11.20 3.90 -4.23
C VAL A 185 -11.96 3.84 -2.92
N GLY A 186 -11.25 4.07 -1.82
CA GLY A 186 -11.86 4.29 -0.51
C GLY A 186 -12.34 5.74 -0.32
N ASN A 187 -12.40 6.18 0.93
CA ASN A 187 -13.04 7.43 1.31
C ASN A 187 -12.18 8.67 0.99
N GLU A 188 -10.93 8.70 1.47
CA GLU A 188 -10.07 9.89 1.34
C GLU A 188 -8.79 9.56 0.58
N MET A 189 -8.54 10.32 -0.50
CA MET A 189 -7.34 10.23 -1.33
C MET A 189 -6.75 11.63 -1.48
N GLU A 190 -5.53 11.86 -0.96
CA GLU A 190 -4.93 13.19 -0.90
C GLU A 190 -3.45 13.18 -1.28
N ASN A 191 -3.02 14.18 -2.04
CA ASN A 191 -1.60 14.37 -2.42
C ASN A 191 -0.98 13.11 -3.03
N LEU A 192 -1.64 12.53 -4.03
CA LEU A 192 -1.19 11.36 -4.76
C LEU A 192 -0.60 11.76 -6.11
N VAL A 193 0.50 11.11 -6.48
CA VAL A 193 1.14 11.26 -7.79
C VAL A 193 1.19 9.89 -8.45
N PHE A 194 0.74 9.80 -9.70
CA PHE A 194 0.77 8.56 -10.50
C PHE A 194 1.69 8.76 -11.70
N LEU A 195 2.60 7.80 -11.92
CA LEU A 195 3.55 7.77 -13.02
C LEU A 195 3.43 6.44 -13.76
N GLY A 196 3.19 6.47 -15.05
CA GLY A 196 3.01 5.26 -15.85
C GLY A 196 1.70 4.53 -15.57
N GLY A 197 1.68 3.23 -15.88
CA GLY A 197 0.51 2.37 -15.74
C GLY A 197 -0.54 2.56 -16.83
N GLU A 198 -1.47 1.62 -16.91
CA GLU A 198 -2.67 1.75 -17.74
C GLU A 198 -3.65 2.75 -17.10
N TYR A 199 -3.75 2.74 -15.75
CA TYR A 199 -4.59 3.65 -14.97
C TYR A 199 -3.83 4.19 -13.76
N GLY A 200 -4.04 5.46 -13.40
CA GLY A 200 -3.67 5.97 -12.08
C GLY A 200 -4.58 5.38 -11.00
N ILE A 201 -5.90 5.56 -11.20
CA ILE A 201 -6.97 5.01 -10.37
C ILE A 201 -7.97 4.30 -11.28
N TYR A 202 -8.30 3.04 -10.97
CA TYR A 202 -9.37 2.31 -11.62
C TYR A 202 -10.45 1.98 -10.59
N THR A 203 -11.67 2.45 -10.80
CA THR A 203 -12.80 2.19 -9.92
C THR A 203 -14.09 2.04 -10.72
N CYS A 204 -14.87 1.02 -10.36
CA CYS A 204 -16.22 0.80 -10.87
C CYS A 204 -17.30 1.17 -9.83
N LEU A 205 -16.88 1.61 -8.65
CA LEU A 205 -17.79 1.96 -7.57
C LEU A 205 -18.26 3.39 -7.76
N LEU A 206 -19.43 3.54 -8.36
CA LEU A 206 -20.20 4.77 -8.30
C LEU A 206 -20.82 4.88 -6.89
N TYR A 207 -20.05 5.42 -5.96
CA TYR A 207 -20.67 6.00 -4.77
C TYR A 207 -21.26 7.35 -5.19
N THR A 208 -22.54 7.34 -5.53
CA THR A 208 -23.29 8.57 -5.47
C THR A 208 -23.49 8.86 -4.00
N SER A 209 -22.99 10.02 -3.55
CA SER A 209 -23.20 10.53 -2.20
C SER A 209 -24.65 10.98 -1.94
N ASP A 210 -25.59 10.50 -2.70
CA ASP A 210 -27.00 10.87 -2.69
C ASP A 210 -27.86 9.99 -1.79
N ALA A 211 -27.25 9.37 -0.78
CA ALA A 211 -27.99 8.70 0.28
C ALA A 211 -28.16 9.61 1.51
N ALA A 212 -28.44 10.89 1.28
CA ALA A 212 -28.82 11.83 2.32
C ALA A 212 -30.15 12.48 1.94
N ASP A 213 -31.22 11.69 2.00
CA ASP A 213 -32.60 12.12 2.16
C ASP A 213 -33.29 11.28 3.23
#